data_fda355b808eda8d36d0dd5f1b9df8477
#
_entry.id   fda355b808eda8d36d0dd5f1b9df8477
#
_cell.length_a   1.000
_cell.length_b   1.000
_cell.length_c   1.000
_cell.angle_alpha   90.00
_cell.angle_beta   90.00
_cell.angle_gamma   90.00
#
_symmetry.space_group_name_H-M   'P 1'
#
loop_
_entity.id
_entity.type
_entity.pdbx_description
1 polymer ?
#
loop_
_entity_poly.entity_id
_entity_poly.type
_entity_poly.pdbx_seq_one_letter_code
_entity_poly.pdbx_strand_id
1 'polypeptide(L)'
;MWSIKLRYRKQWSSFEIIILGFAGVILVGALLLMLPVASREGNVTPFTETLFTATSAACVTGLAVRDTGSYWSVFGQSVILLLIQIGGLGVVTIAVSIAMLSGRKISLMQRSTMQDAISAPKVGGIVRLTRFILKGTFGIELLGALFLLPVFFRDYGGKGIWMALFHSVSAFCNAGFDLLGKTDHLYPSLTSYVGNPLVNLTIMGLIVTGGIGFLTWDDIYTKKYHFRQYCMQSKVILLTSLFLIFVPAAFFFFRDFAGMPVKERTLCALFQSVTTRTAGFNTADLSGMTGASQAIMIVLMMIGGAPGSTAGGMKITTFAVLTANASATFRQREDTQMFGRRVGQEVLKNASTILMMYLFLVLMGGMVISVAENLPISECLFETASAVGTVGLTLGITPQLGVLSKGILIALMFLGRVGGLTLVYAAMPGRKSAHAKMPLEKINVG
;
A
#
# COMPACT_ATOMS: atom_id res chain seq x y z
N MET A 1 11.54 56.04 -11.59
CA MET A 1 10.53 55.04 -12.02
C MET A 1 11.07 53.66 -11.69
N TRP A 2 10.81 53.17 -10.49
CA TRP A 2 11.32 51.88 -10.00
C TRP A 2 10.27 50.82 -10.25
N SER A 3 10.54 49.94 -11.21
CA SER A 3 9.69 48.78 -11.46
C SER A 3 9.95 47.72 -10.42
N ILE A 4 9.04 47.53 -9.47
CA ILE A 4 9.02 46.41 -8.54
C ILE A 4 8.72 45.15 -9.37
N LYS A 5 9.74 44.36 -9.69
CA LYS A 5 9.60 43.00 -10.19
C LYS A 5 8.95 42.16 -9.05
N LEU A 6 7.64 42.04 -9.06
CA LEU A 6 6.93 41.02 -8.28
C LEU A 6 7.49 39.66 -8.69
N ARG A 7 8.39 39.09 -7.85
CA ARG A 7 8.80 37.71 -7.96
C ARG A 7 7.52 36.86 -7.79
N TYR A 8 6.99 36.34 -8.88
CA TYR A 8 5.97 35.29 -8.85
C TYR A 8 6.54 34.14 -8.02
N ARG A 9 6.17 34.01 -6.76
CA ARG A 9 6.40 32.81 -5.97
C ARG A 9 5.60 31.71 -6.67
N LYS A 10 6.28 30.80 -7.35
CA LYS A 10 5.68 29.58 -7.90
C LYS A 10 4.88 28.93 -6.77
N GLN A 11 3.55 28.96 -6.87
CA GLN A 11 2.71 28.27 -5.90
C GLN A 11 2.78 26.78 -6.24
N TRP A 12 3.32 26.00 -5.33
CA TRP A 12 3.42 24.57 -5.44
C TRP A 12 2.02 23.95 -5.47
N SER A 13 1.77 23.02 -6.39
CA SER A 13 0.53 22.25 -6.43
C SER A 13 0.47 21.27 -5.24
N SER A 14 -0.74 20.86 -4.84
CA SER A 14 -0.91 19.81 -3.81
C SER A 14 -0.12 18.54 -4.16
N PHE A 15 -0.08 18.18 -5.44
CA PHE A 15 0.63 17.01 -5.93
C PHE A 15 2.16 17.13 -5.78
N GLU A 16 2.74 18.30 -6.13
CA GLU A 16 4.17 18.56 -5.92
C GLU A 16 4.54 18.48 -4.44
N ILE A 17 3.70 19.00 -3.54
CA ILE A 17 3.92 18.93 -2.09
C ILE A 17 3.94 17.48 -1.59
N ILE A 18 3.02 16.64 -2.06
CA ILE A 18 2.95 15.23 -1.68
C ILE A 18 4.21 14.49 -2.15
N ILE A 19 4.59 14.64 -3.41
CA ILE A 19 5.77 13.99 -4.02
C ILE A 19 7.05 14.36 -3.27
N LEU A 20 7.29 15.65 -3.09
CA LEU A 20 8.48 16.15 -2.41
C LEU A 20 8.51 15.80 -0.93
N GLY A 21 7.33 15.75 -0.29
CA GLY A 21 7.19 15.30 1.09
C GLY A 21 7.62 13.85 1.26
N PHE A 22 7.15 12.95 0.39
CA PHE A 22 7.56 11.54 0.41
C PHE A 22 9.06 11.40 0.10
N ALA A 23 9.56 12.06 -0.94
CA ALA A 23 10.98 12.02 -1.30
C ALA A 23 11.87 12.52 -0.14
N GLY A 24 11.47 13.59 0.53
CA GLY A 24 12.19 14.14 1.68
C GLY A 24 12.22 13.16 2.86
N VAL A 25 11.09 12.54 3.20
CA VAL A 25 10.99 11.53 4.27
C VAL A 25 11.87 10.30 3.96
N ILE A 26 11.84 9.83 2.71
CA ILE A 26 12.67 8.70 2.26
C ILE A 26 14.15 9.03 2.39
N LEU A 27 14.60 10.19 1.91
CA LEU A 27 16.00 10.59 1.98
C LEU A 27 16.49 10.75 3.44
N VAL A 28 15.71 11.41 4.29
CA VAL A 28 16.02 11.53 5.72
C VAL A 28 16.09 10.15 6.38
N GLY A 29 15.12 9.27 6.09
CA GLY A 29 15.12 7.91 6.58
C GLY A 29 16.34 7.10 6.13
N ALA A 30 16.73 7.21 4.85
CA ALA A 30 17.92 6.55 4.32
C ALA A 30 19.21 7.03 5.03
N LEU A 31 19.35 8.34 5.26
CA LEU A 31 20.50 8.90 5.98
C LEU A 31 20.56 8.44 7.45
N LEU A 32 19.40 8.35 8.12
CA LEU A 32 19.35 7.83 9.50
C LEU A 32 19.71 6.33 9.56
N LEU A 33 19.28 5.54 8.57
CA LEU A 33 19.61 4.11 8.48
C LEU A 33 21.08 3.84 8.09
N MET A 34 21.80 4.82 7.48
CA MET A 34 23.22 4.72 7.23
C MET A 34 24.09 4.82 8.49
N LEU A 35 23.57 5.40 9.56
CA LEU A 35 24.33 5.57 10.78
C LEU A 35 24.76 4.21 11.36
N PRO A 36 26.01 4.09 11.87
CA PRO A 36 26.48 2.82 12.45
C PRO A 36 25.56 2.30 13.57
N VAL A 37 24.94 3.19 14.35
CA VAL A 37 24.01 2.84 15.42
C VAL A 37 22.74 2.16 14.90
N ALA A 38 22.41 2.29 13.61
CA ALA A 38 21.24 1.66 13.02
C ALA A 38 21.42 0.17 12.75
N SER A 39 22.65 -0.31 12.51
CA SER A 39 22.96 -1.74 12.36
C SER A 39 23.29 -2.38 13.72
N ARG A 40 23.08 -3.69 13.87
CA ARG A 40 23.45 -4.40 15.11
C ARG A 40 24.96 -4.53 15.28
N GLU A 41 25.68 -4.66 14.18
CA GLU A 41 27.14 -4.82 14.16
C GLU A 41 27.89 -3.48 14.26
N GLY A 42 27.18 -2.35 14.24
CA GLY A 42 27.79 -1.01 14.26
C GLY A 42 28.46 -0.60 12.94
N ASN A 43 28.16 -1.29 11.84
CA ASN A 43 28.67 -1.01 10.53
C ASN A 43 27.84 0.03 9.78
N VAL A 44 28.48 0.88 8.95
CA VAL A 44 27.81 1.79 8.03
C VAL A 44 27.15 0.99 6.92
N THR A 45 25.84 1.07 6.78
CA THR A 45 25.11 0.37 5.71
C THR A 45 25.24 1.15 4.40
N PRO A 46 25.47 0.50 3.25
CA PRO A 46 25.54 1.15 1.95
C PRO A 46 24.30 1.98 1.62
N PHE A 47 24.47 3.15 1.01
CA PHE A 47 23.36 4.07 0.69
C PHE A 47 22.27 3.43 -0.17
N THR A 48 22.63 2.58 -1.12
CA THR A 48 21.67 1.88 -1.99
C THR A 48 20.72 0.97 -1.19
N GLU A 49 21.23 0.29 -0.16
CA GLU A 49 20.45 -0.61 0.70
C GLU A 49 19.58 0.18 1.68
N THR A 50 20.12 1.25 2.26
CA THR A 50 19.37 2.13 3.16
C THR A 50 18.28 2.91 2.42
N LEU A 51 18.55 3.37 1.19
CA LEU A 51 17.57 4.02 0.33
C LEU A 51 16.44 3.03 -0.05
N PHE A 52 16.79 1.79 -0.39
CA PHE A 52 15.80 0.76 -0.68
C PHE A 52 14.91 0.48 0.54
N THR A 53 15.51 0.26 1.71
CA THR A 53 14.78 -0.01 2.96
C THR A 53 13.92 1.18 3.37
N ALA A 54 14.45 2.41 3.30
CA ALA A 54 13.70 3.63 3.61
C ALA A 54 12.52 3.85 2.63
N THR A 55 12.73 3.57 1.33
CA THR A 55 11.66 3.64 0.32
C THR A 55 10.60 2.59 0.59
N SER A 56 11.00 1.35 0.83
CA SER A 56 10.09 0.25 1.13
C SER A 56 9.26 0.54 2.40
N ALA A 57 9.88 1.07 3.45
CA ALA A 57 9.21 1.44 4.69
C ALA A 57 8.25 2.64 4.51
N ALA A 58 8.71 3.74 3.89
CA ALA A 58 7.90 4.94 3.68
C ALA A 58 6.78 4.72 2.64
N CYS A 59 7.02 3.88 1.63
CA CYS A 59 6.00 3.50 0.65
C CYS A 59 5.11 2.35 1.16
N VAL A 60 5.41 1.82 2.36
CA VAL A 60 4.63 0.74 3.01
C VAL A 60 4.57 -0.49 2.10
N THR A 61 5.72 -0.90 1.58
CA THR A 61 5.82 -2.03 0.63
C THR A 61 6.19 -3.33 1.33
N GLY A 62 7.29 -3.35 2.12
CA GLY A 62 7.75 -4.56 2.81
C GLY A 62 8.82 -5.38 2.10
N LEU A 63 9.21 -5.03 0.87
CA LEU A 63 10.39 -5.64 0.23
C LEU A 63 11.64 -5.27 1.03
N ALA A 64 12.47 -6.25 1.35
CA ALA A 64 13.65 -6.08 2.20
C ALA A 64 14.90 -6.65 1.52
N VAL A 65 15.97 -5.85 1.46
CA VAL A 65 17.31 -6.27 1.02
C VAL A 65 18.18 -6.75 2.19
N ARG A 66 17.81 -6.36 3.42
CA ARG A 66 18.39 -6.83 4.69
C ARG A 66 17.26 -7.26 5.60
N ASP A 67 17.42 -8.41 6.25
CA ASP A 67 16.45 -8.91 7.21
C ASP A 67 16.26 -7.94 8.38
N THR A 68 15.00 -7.57 8.67
CA THR A 68 14.71 -6.50 9.63
C THR A 68 14.95 -6.95 11.06
N GLY A 69 14.68 -8.20 11.36
CA GLY A 69 14.83 -8.76 12.69
C GLY A 69 16.28 -9.00 13.09
N SER A 70 17.14 -9.45 12.18
CA SER A 70 18.52 -9.83 12.47
C SER A 70 19.54 -8.70 12.24
N TYR A 71 19.37 -7.89 11.20
CA TYR A 71 20.36 -6.89 10.77
C TYR A 71 20.22 -5.56 11.52
N TRP A 72 19.00 -5.00 11.67
CA TRP A 72 18.79 -3.68 12.24
C TRP A 72 18.78 -3.71 13.78
N SER A 73 19.46 -2.73 14.40
CA SER A 73 19.38 -2.47 15.83
C SER A 73 17.98 -1.98 16.22
N VAL A 74 17.70 -1.85 17.51
CA VAL A 74 16.44 -1.26 18.01
C VAL A 74 16.26 0.17 17.47
N PHE A 75 17.35 0.93 17.32
CA PHE A 75 17.31 2.26 16.72
C PHE A 75 16.90 2.16 15.23
N GLY A 76 17.54 1.30 14.43
CA GLY A 76 17.19 1.09 13.03
C GLY A 76 15.74 0.61 12.85
N GLN A 77 15.31 -0.35 13.67
CA GLN A 77 13.91 -0.82 13.71
C GLN A 77 12.92 0.32 14.05
N SER A 78 13.30 1.21 14.98
CA SER A 78 12.46 2.38 15.33
C SER A 78 12.36 3.39 14.18
N VAL A 79 13.45 3.63 13.45
CA VAL A 79 13.44 4.47 12.24
C VAL A 79 12.53 3.84 11.18
N ILE A 80 12.64 2.53 10.92
CA ILE A 80 11.77 1.81 9.97
C ILE A 80 10.29 1.92 10.41
N LEU A 81 9.99 1.71 11.69
CA LEU A 81 8.63 1.82 12.23
C LEU A 81 8.05 3.23 12.05
N LEU A 82 8.84 4.27 12.30
CA LEU A 82 8.43 5.65 12.07
C LEU A 82 8.18 5.94 10.59
N LEU A 83 9.02 5.44 9.69
CA LEU A 83 8.82 5.57 8.24
C LEU A 83 7.52 4.87 7.82
N ILE A 84 7.24 3.67 8.33
CA ILE A 84 5.99 2.93 8.10
C ILE A 84 4.79 3.75 8.57
N GLN A 85 4.85 4.31 9.77
CA GLN A 85 3.74 5.11 10.34
C GLN A 85 3.49 6.39 9.53
N ILE A 86 4.55 7.11 9.15
CA ILE A 86 4.46 8.31 8.30
C ILE A 86 3.92 7.93 6.91
N GLY A 87 4.42 6.85 6.36
CA GLY A 87 4.00 6.32 5.07
C GLY A 87 2.52 5.91 5.07
N GLY A 88 2.11 5.09 6.04
CA GLY A 88 0.75 4.54 6.15
C GLY A 88 -0.33 5.62 6.30
N LEU A 89 -0.13 6.57 7.21
CA LEU A 89 -1.04 7.71 7.40
C LEU A 89 -0.93 8.76 6.29
N GLY A 90 0.16 8.76 5.54
CA GLY A 90 0.49 9.77 4.54
C GLY A 90 1.19 11.00 5.14
N VAL A 91 2.25 11.44 4.44
CA VAL A 91 3.14 12.54 4.88
C VAL A 91 2.37 13.82 5.20
N VAL A 92 1.38 14.17 4.37
CA VAL A 92 0.55 15.39 4.57
C VAL A 92 -0.30 15.29 5.84
N THR A 93 -0.91 14.13 6.09
CA THR A 93 -1.71 13.89 7.29
C THR A 93 -0.87 14.05 8.55
N ILE A 94 0.33 13.49 8.57
CA ILE A 94 1.27 13.63 9.69
C ILE A 94 1.71 15.08 9.88
N ALA A 95 2.11 15.78 8.80
CA ALA A 95 2.53 17.18 8.88
C ALA A 95 1.44 18.08 9.46
N VAL A 96 0.19 17.90 9.03
CA VAL A 96 -0.95 18.66 9.56
C VAL A 96 -1.28 18.23 10.99
N SER A 97 -1.10 16.95 11.34
CA SER A 97 -1.31 16.48 12.71
C SER A 97 -0.34 17.15 13.69
N ILE A 98 0.94 17.27 13.31
CA ILE A 98 1.95 18.00 14.10
C ILE A 98 1.56 19.48 14.24
N ALA A 99 1.11 20.12 13.14
CA ALA A 99 0.64 21.51 13.19
C ALA A 99 -0.56 21.69 14.13
N MET A 100 -1.51 20.72 14.11
CA MET A 100 -2.66 20.72 15.04
C MET A 100 -2.25 20.59 16.50
N LEU A 101 -1.32 19.67 16.80
CA LEU A 101 -0.80 19.46 18.17
C LEU A 101 -0.04 20.69 18.66
N SER A 102 0.64 21.41 17.76
CA SER A 102 1.35 22.67 18.06
C SER A 102 0.40 23.89 18.16
N GLY A 103 -0.92 23.71 18.11
CA GLY A 103 -1.91 24.80 18.19
C GLY A 103 -1.96 25.75 17.00
N ARG A 104 -1.28 25.45 15.90
CA ARG A 104 -1.24 26.30 14.71
C ARG A 104 -2.54 26.21 13.91
N LYS A 105 -3.00 27.36 13.38
CA LYS A 105 -4.17 27.40 12.48
C LYS A 105 -3.80 26.77 11.13
N ILE A 106 -4.64 25.82 10.66
CA ILE A 106 -4.46 25.14 9.38
C ILE A 106 -4.99 26.03 8.26
N SER A 107 -4.14 26.39 7.30
CA SER A 107 -4.49 27.19 6.14
C SER A 107 -5.45 26.47 5.18
N LEU A 108 -6.14 27.20 4.30
CA LEU A 108 -7.00 26.61 3.27
C LEU A 108 -6.22 25.71 2.32
N MET A 109 -4.99 26.09 1.93
CA MET A 109 -4.11 25.29 1.08
C MET A 109 -3.76 23.95 1.74
N GLN A 110 -3.39 23.96 3.03
CA GLN A 110 -3.14 22.72 3.79
C GLN A 110 -4.36 21.82 3.85
N ARG A 111 -5.56 22.38 4.01
CA ARG A 111 -6.83 21.62 4.00
C ARG A 111 -7.11 21.02 2.63
N SER A 112 -6.85 21.73 1.54
CA SER A 112 -6.98 21.22 0.18
C SER A 112 -6.00 20.07 -0.08
N THR A 113 -4.72 20.25 0.29
CA THR A 113 -3.72 19.19 0.14
C THR A 113 -4.07 17.93 0.97
N MET A 114 -4.64 18.11 2.17
CA MET A 114 -5.17 16.99 2.96
C MET A 114 -6.35 16.30 2.28
N GLN A 115 -7.27 17.07 1.71
CA GLN A 115 -8.40 16.53 0.96
C GLN A 115 -7.92 15.63 -0.16
N ASP A 116 -6.94 16.10 -0.93
CA ASP A 116 -6.34 15.34 -2.03
C ASP A 116 -5.63 14.07 -1.51
N ALA A 117 -4.84 14.20 -0.44
CA ALA A 117 -4.11 13.09 0.17
C ALA A 117 -5.01 11.97 0.73
N ILE A 118 -6.15 12.32 1.33
CA ILE A 118 -7.11 11.36 1.93
C ILE A 118 -8.21 10.98 0.91
N SER A 119 -8.23 11.60 -0.28
CA SER A 119 -9.30 11.46 -1.28
C SER A 119 -10.68 11.81 -0.72
N ALA A 120 -10.75 12.85 0.13
CA ALA A 120 -12.00 13.28 0.74
C ALA A 120 -12.87 14.10 -0.24
N PRO A 121 -14.21 13.93 -0.24
CA PRO A 121 -15.08 14.60 -1.22
C PRO A 121 -15.21 16.11 -0.98
N LYS A 122 -14.92 16.60 0.22
CA LYS A 122 -15.10 18.02 0.63
C LYS A 122 -13.97 18.49 1.54
N VAL A 123 -13.56 19.76 1.40
CA VAL A 123 -12.58 20.41 2.30
C VAL A 123 -13.16 20.63 3.71
N GLY A 124 -14.48 20.86 3.78
CA GLY A 124 -15.17 21.05 5.05
C GLY A 124 -15.15 19.81 5.94
N GLY A 125 -14.79 19.99 7.22
CA GLY A 125 -14.72 18.87 8.18
C GLY A 125 -13.44 18.05 8.16
N ILE A 126 -12.48 18.35 7.26
CA ILE A 126 -11.25 17.56 7.10
C ILE A 126 -10.43 17.45 8.41
N VAL A 127 -10.39 18.49 9.21
CA VAL A 127 -9.70 18.51 10.52
C VAL A 127 -10.34 17.52 11.52
N ARG A 128 -11.69 17.47 11.54
CA ARG A 128 -12.43 16.51 12.37
C ARG A 128 -12.16 15.08 11.91
N LEU A 129 -12.19 14.85 10.60
CA LEU A 129 -11.90 13.55 9.99
C LEU A 129 -10.47 13.10 10.32
N THR A 130 -9.48 13.99 10.21
CA THR A 130 -8.09 13.65 10.56
C THR A 130 -7.93 13.26 12.03
N ARG A 131 -8.59 13.99 12.94
CA ARG A 131 -8.58 13.62 14.37
C ARG A 131 -9.23 12.26 14.60
N PHE A 132 -10.30 11.95 13.90
CA PHE A 132 -10.96 10.64 13.93
C PHE A 132 -10.02 9.54 13.42
N ILE A 133 -9.35 9.76 12.27
CA ILE A 133 -8.36 8.84 11.69
C ILE A 133 -7.23 8.56 12.69
N LEU A 134 -6.61 9.59 13.25
CA LEU A 134 -5.49 9.42 14.19
C LEU A 134 -5.89 8.62 15.44
N LYS A 135 -7.03 8.99 16.06
CA LYS A 135 -7.51 8.26 17.23
C LYS A 135 -7.86 6.81 16.92
N GLY A 136 -8.48 6.57 15.76
CA GLY A 136 -8.82 5.22 15.29
C GLY A 136 -7.57 4.40 15.01
N THR A 137 -6.59 4.95 14.30
CA THR A 137 -5.33 4.29 13.96
C THR A 137 -4.58 3.85 15.22
N PHE A 138 -4.23 4.79 16.10
CA PHE A 138 -3.49 4.43 17.33
C PHE A 138 -4.29 3.50 18.25
N GLY A 139 -5.62 3.63 18.29
CA GLY A 139 -6.47 2.73 19.06
C GLY A 139 -6.47 1.29 18.50
N ILE A 140 -6.56 1.12 17.19
CA ILE A 140 -6.55 -0.20 16.55
C ILE A 140 -5.15 -0.82 16.61
N GLU A 141 -4.09 -0.04 16.40
CA GLU A 141 -2.71 -0.50 16.53
C GLU A 141 -2.41 -0.97 17.96
N LEU A 142 -2.86 -0.23 18.97
CA LEU A 142 -2.72 -0.64 20.37
C LEU A 142 -3.49 -1.93 20.69
N LEU A 143 -4.73 -2.05 20.21
CA LEU A 143 -5.52 -3.27 20.38
C LEU A 143 -4.85 -4.47 19.70
N GLY A 144 -4.35 -4.29 18.45
CA GLY A 144 -3.60 -5.33 17.75
C GLY A 144 -2.35 -5.76 18.51
N ALA A 145 -1.59 -4.81 19.05
CA ALA A 145 -0.42 -5.10 19.88
C ALA A 145 -0.80 -5.90 21.14
N LEU A 146 -1.90 -5.53 21.80
CA LEU A 146 -2.41 -6.25 22.98
C LEU A 146 -2.84 -7.69 22.65
N PHE A 147 -3.43 -7.94 21.47
CA PHE A 147 -3.78 -9.30 21.06
C PHE A 147 -2.55 -10.15 20.68
N LEU A 148 -1.51 -9.54 20.09
CA LEU A 148 -0.27 -10.24 19.75
C LEU A 148 0.64 -10.49 20.96
N LEU A 149 0.54 -9.64 21.98
CA LEU A 149 1.42 -9.63 23.15
C LEU A 149 1.49 -10.99 23.86
N PRO A 150 0.40 -11.71 24.16
CA PRO A 150 0.48 -12.99 24.89
C PRO A 150 1.34 -14.04 24.17
N VAL A 151 1.28 -14.08 22.83
CA VAL A 151 2.04 -15.04 22.02
C VAL A 151 3.51 -14.62 21.97
N PHE A 152 3.80 -13.39 21.59
CA PHE A 152 5.19 -12.93 21.44
C PHE A 152 5.92 -12.79 22.78
N PHE A 153 5.22 -12.46 23.86
CA PHE A 153 5.82 -12.43 25.19
C PHE A 153 6.20 -13.82 25.67
N ARG A 154 5.34 -14.82 25.43
CA ARG A 154 5.63 -16.22 25.74
C ARG A 154 6.86 -16.73 24.99
N ASP A 155 6.98 -16.39 23.68
CA ASP A 155 8.00 -16.97 22.81
C ASP A 155 9.34 -16.19 22.85
N TYR A 156 9.33 -14.88 23.17
CA TYR A 156 10.49 -13.98 23.14
C TYR A 156 10.72 -13.19 24.44
N GLY A 157 9.93 -13.43 25.50
CA GLY A 157 10.03 -12.70 26.75
C GLY A 157 9.84 -11.19 26.59
N GLY A 158 10.65 -10.38 27.27
CA GLY A 158 10.54 -8.91 27.24
C GLY A 158 10.68 -8.29 25.84
N LYS A 159 11.42 -8.91 24.92
CA LYS A 159 11.52 -8.48 23.53
C LYS A 159 10.18 -8.62 22.79
N GLY A 160 9.33 -9.56 23.22
CA GLY A 160 8.01 -9.77 22.66
C GLY A 160 7.09 -8.57 22.74
N ILE A 161 7.28 -7.64 23.71
CA ILE A 161 6.51 -6.38 23.81
C ILE A 161 6.80 -5.50 22.60
N TRP A 162 8.08 -5.30 22.27
CA TRP A 162 8.49 -4.53 21.11
C TRP A 162 8.00 -5.17 19.80
N MET A 163 8.14 -6.50 19.71
CA MET A 163 7.69 -7.25 18.53
C MET A 163 6.17 -7.13 18.34
N ALA A 164 5.37 -7.23 19.38
CA ALA A 164 3.92 -7.08 19.32
C ALA A 164 3.53 -5.69 18.80
N LEU A 165 4.16 -4.63 19.30
CA LEU A 165 3.93 -3.27 18.84
C LEU A 165 4.34 -3.09 17.38
N PHE A 166 5.55 -3.54 17.01
CA PHE A 166 6.09 -3.42 15.66
C PHE A 166 5.20 -4.13 14.63
N HIS A 167 4.84 -5.40 14.90
CA HIS A 167 3.99 -6.15 13.97
C HIS A 167 2.57 -5.59 13.88
N SER A 168 2.02 -5.06 14.97
CA SER A 168 0.70 -4.41 14.92
C SER A 168 0.69 -3.19 14.03
N VAL A 169 1.66 -2.28 14.20
CA VAL A 169 1.80 -1.08 13.36
C VAL A 169 2.09 -1.46 11.91
N SER A 170 3.03 -2.40 11.69
CA SER A 170 3.39 -2.87 10.35
C SER A 170 2.20 -3.49 9.63
N ALA A 171 1.39 -4.30 10.32
CA ALA A 171 0.21 -4.94 9.75
C ALA A 171 -0.92 -3.94 9.47
N PHE A 172 -1.20 -3.02 10.40
CA PHE A 172 -2.22 -2.00 10.22
C PHE A 172 -1.88 -1.03 9.08
N CYS A 173 -0.62 -0.63 8.99
CA CYS A 173 -0.12 0.20 7.90
C CYS A 173 0.04 -0.57 6.58
N ASN A 174 -0.18 -1.88 6.54
CA ASN A 174 0.04 -2.75 5.38
C ASN A 174 1.50 -2.72 4.89
N ALA A 175 2.47 -2.79 5.80
CA ALA A 175 3.88 -2.58 5.48
C ALA A 175 4.71 -3.86 5.32
N GLY A 176 4.28 -4.99 5.87
CA GLY A 176 4.91 -6.30 5.68
C GLY A 176 6.27 -6.51 6.33
N PHE A 177 6.77 -5.53 7.08
CA PHE A 177 8.01 -5.71 7.84
C PHE A 177 7.76 -6.51 9.11
N ASP A 178 8.64 -7.49 9.38
CA ASP A 178 8.62 -8.34 10.57
C ASP A 178 9.97 -8.31 11.32
N LEU A 179 9.98 -8.79 12.56
CA LEU A 179 11.17 -8.87 13.40
C LEU A 179 11.51 -10.34 13.77
N LEU A 180 11.00 -11.30 13.01
CA LEU A 180 11.14 -12.73 13.31
C LEU A 180 12.43 -13.34 12.77
N GLY A 181 13.14 -12.63 11.88
CA GLY A 181 14.40 -13.05 11.32
C GLY A 181 15.48 -13.28 12.37
N LYS A 182 16.22 -14.38 12.20
CA LYS A 182 17.38 -14.77 12.98
C LYS A 182 18.58 -14.97 12.05
N THR A 183 19.79 -15.00 12.60
CA THR A 183 21.02 -15.17 11.80
C THR A 183 21.06 -16.47 11.01
N ASP A 184 20.46 -17.52 11.56
CA ASP A 184 20.34 -18.86 10.97
C ASP A 184 19.11 -19.06 10.08
N HIS A 185 18.13 -18.15 10.18
CA HIS A 185 16.87 -18.20 9.41
C HIS A 185 16.42 -16.79 9.03
N LEU A 186 16.85 -16.34 7.85
CA LEU A 186 16.56 -15.00 7.34
C LEU A 186 15.18 -14.96 6.63
N TYR A 187 14.50 -13.84 6.75
CA TYR A 187 13.22 -13.56 6.08
C TYR A 187 12.11 -14.58 6.36
N PRO A 188 11.90 -15.05 7.61
CA PRO A 188 10.93 -16.11 7.89
C PRO A 188 9.49 -15.64 7.78
N SER A 189 9.25 -14.34 7.86
CA SER A 189 7.92 -13.75 8.04
C SER A 189 7.12 -14.46 9.15
N LEU A 190 5.84 -14.75 8.98
CA LEU A 190 4.98 -15.40 9.98
C LEU A 190 4.85 -16.92 9.79
N THR A 191 5.75 -17.57 9.03
CA THR A 191 5.66 -19.00 8.73
C THR A 191 5.64 -19.89 9.99
N SER A 192 6.37 -19.50 11.04
CA SER A 192 6.35 -20.20 12.33
C SER A 192 4.98 -20.15 13.05
N TYR A 193 4.10 -19.24 12.66
CA TYR A 193 2.79 -19.04 13.27
C TYR A 193 1.62 -19.48 12.39
N VAL A 194 1.85 -20.28 11.34
CA VAL A 194 0.81 -20.75 10.41
C VAL A 194 -0.38 -21.39 11.12
N GLY A 195 -0.15 -22.19 12.15
CA GLY A 195 -1.19 -22.85 12.95
C GLY A 195 -1.78 -22.04 14.11
N ASN A 196 -1.29 -20.80 14.35
CA ASN A 196 -1.74 -19.98 15.47
C ASN A 196 -2.89 -19.04 15.05
N PRO A 197 -4.15 -19.33 15.44
CA PRO A 197 -5.28 -18.52 15.00
C PRO A 197 -5.25 -17.09 15.55
N LEU A 198 -4.74 -16.88 16.77
CA LEU A 198 -4.70 -15.55 17.37
C LEU A 198 -3.80 -14.60 16.58
N VAL A 199 -2.59 -15.04 16.20
CA VAL A 199 -1.66 -14.25 15.38
C VAL A 199 -2.26 -14.01 13.98
N ASN A 200 -2.72 -15.09 13.31
CA ASN A 200 -3.27 -14.98 11.96
C ASN A 200 -4.48 -14.05 11.88
N LEU A 201 -5.47 -14.23 12.75
CA LEU A 201 -6.70 -13.42 12.72
C LEU A 201 -6.43 -11.96 13.11
N THR A 202 -5.52 -11.71 14.07
CA THR A 202 -5.13 -10.35 14.46
C THR A 202 -4.45 -9.62 13.30
N ILE A 203 -3.44 -10.25 12.69
CA ILE A 203 -2.72 -9.63 11.56
C ILE A 203 -3.67 -9.42 10.36
N MET A 204 -4.46 -10.43 9.96
CA MET A 204 -5.44 -10.27 8.89
C MET A 204 -6.47 -9.17 9.19
N GLY A 205 -6.95 -9.09 10.43
CA GLY A 205 -7.88 -8.05 10.89
C GLY A 205 -7.27 -6.64 10.79
N LEU A 206 -6.01 -6.47 11.19
CA LEU A 206 -5.28 -5.21 11.06
C LEU A 206 -5.09 -4.81 9.60
N ILE A 207 -4.66 -5.74 8.73
CA ILE A 207 -4.49 -5.53 7.29
C ILE A 207 -5.80 -5.07 6.65
N VAL A 208 -6.89 -5.78 6.90
CA VAL A 208 -8.19 -5.45 6.31
C VAL A 208 -8.69 -4.09 6.81
N THR A 209 -8.60 -3.81 8.11
CA THR A 209 -9.06 -2.53 8.66
C THR A 209 -8.23 -1.36 8.15
N GLY A 210 -6.91 -1.47 8.04
CA GLY A 210 -6.06 -0.47 7.42
C GLY A 210 -6.38 -0.24 5.95
N GLY A 211 -6.70 -1.33 5.21
CA GLY A 211 -6.92 -1.33 3.76
C GLY A 211 -8.30 -0.89 3.27
N ILE A 212 -9.35 -0.87 4.12
CA ILE A 212 -10.72 -0.51 3.68
C ILE A 212 -10.98 0.99 3.52
N GLY A 213 -10.05 1.83 3.98
CA GLY A 213 -10.12 3.28 3.81
C GLY A 213 -10.84 4.03 4.94
N PHE A 214 -10.31 5.21 5.26
CA PHE A 214 -10.75 6.01 6.40
C PHE A 214 -12.17 6.58 6.22
N LEU A 215 -12.60 6.84 4.99
CA LEU A 215 -13.98 7.25 4.70
C LEU A 215 -14.99 6.11 4.91
N THR A 216 -14.58 4.88 4.65
CA THR A 216 -15.41 3.70 4.96
C THR A 216 -15.54 3.51 6.47
N TRP A 217 -14.50 3.81 7.26
CA TRP A 217 -14.58 3.83 8.72
C TRP A 217 -15.60 4.87 9.22
N ASP A 218 -15.58 6.08 8.63
CA ASP A 218 -16.53 7.13 8.99
C ASP A 218 -17.99 6.71 8.70
N ASP A 219 -18.22 6.06 7.55
CA ASP A 219 -19.54 5.49 7.22
C ASP A 219 -19.95 4.39 8.22
N ILE A 220 -19.04 3.46 8.57
CA ILE A 220 -19.32 2.39 9.55
C ILE A 220 -19.61 2.99 10.93
N TYR A 221 -18.80 3.93 11.37
CA TYR A 221 -18.96 4.57 12.68
C TYR A 221 -20.26 5.36 12.79
N THR A 222 -20.60 6.12 11.74
CA THR A 222 -21.75 7.03 11.73
C THR A 222 -23.06 6.30 11.48
N LYS A 223 -23.08 5.33 10.55
CA LYS A 223 -24.31 4.65 10.08
C LYS A 223 -24.46 3.25 10.66
N LYS A 224 -23.47 2.77 11.41
CA LYS A 224 -23.46 1.46 12.10
C LYS A 224 -23.90 0.32 11.17
N TYR A 225 -24.94 -0.43 11.52
CA TYR A 225 -25.43 -1.61 10.80
C TYR A 225 -26.32 -1.28 9.58
N HIS A 226 -26.58 -0.01 9.30
CA HIS A 226 -27.47 0.39 8.21
C HIS A 226 -26.72 0.44 6.87
N PHE A 227 -26.28 -0.72 6.35
CA PHE A 227 -25.53 -0.84 5.09
C PHE A 227 -26.19 -0.12 3.90
N ARG A 228 -27.53 -0.09 3.83
CA ARG A 228 -28.26 0.61 2.77
C ARG A 228 -27.99 2.12 2.74
N GLN A 229 -27.65 2.71 3.87
CA GLN A 229 -27.37 4.16 4.01
C GLN A 229 -25.90 4.51 3.71
N TYR A 230 -25.00 3.52 3.58
CA TYR A 230 -23.59 3.77 3.23
C TYR A 230 -23.49 4.45 1.87
N CYS A 231 -22.45 5.27 1.68
CA CYS A 231 -22.18 5.83 0.37
C CYS A 231 -21.83 4.72 -0.65
N MET A 232 -22.05 4.98 -1.92
CA MET A 232 -21.78 3.99 -2.99
C MET A 232 -20.34 3.47 -2.92
N GLN A 233 -19.38 4.35 -2.68
CA GLN A 233 -17.97 3.98 -2.59
C GLN A 233 -17.71 2.97 -1.47
N SER A 234 -18.24 3.18 -0.27
CA SER A 234 -18.07 2.24 0.86
C SER A 234 -18.70 0.87 0.57
N LYS A 235 -19.88 0.84 -0.07
CA LYS A 235 -20.53 -0.41 -0.50
C LYS A 235 -19.66 -1.19 -1.49
N VAL A 236 -19.14 -0.49 -2.49
CA VAL A 236 -18.23 -1.06 -3.50
C VAL A 236 -16.99 -1.63 -2.82
N ILE A 237 -16.33 -0.85 -1.96
CA ILE A 237 -15.12 -1.28 -1.25
C ILE A 237 -15.37 -2.54 -0.45
N LEU A 238 -16.41 -2.58 0.38
CA LEU A 238 -16.68 -3.71 1.26
C LEU A 238 -17.01 -4.98 0.46
N LEU A 239 -17.90 -4.92 -0.52
CA LEU A 239 -18.29 -6.08 -1.31
C LEU A 239 -17.16 -6.59 -2.20
N THR A 240 -16.43 -5.69 -2.88
CA THR A 240 -15.29 -6.10 -3.69
C THR A 240 -14.16 -6.66 -2.82
N SER A 241 -13.95 -6.12 -1.60
CA SER A 241 -12.99 -6.66 -0.64
C SER A 241 -13.34 -8.09 -0.23
N LEU A 242 -14.59 -8.34 0.11
CA LEU A 242 -15.06 -9.71 0.44
C LEU A 242 -14.83 -10.67 -0.72
N PHE A 243 -15.20 -10.26 -1.94
CA PHE A 243 -14.99 -11.08 -3.13
C PHE A 243 -13.51 -11.43 -3.33
N LEU A 244 -12.63 -10.42 -3.29
CA LEU A 244 -11.18 -10.60 -3.49
C LEU A 244 -10.48 -11.34 -2.33
N ILE A 245 -11.10 -11.47 -1.16
CA ILE A 245 -10.59 -12.30 -0.07
C ILE A 245 -11.06 -13.75 -0.23
N PHE A 246 -12.35 -13.98 -0.38
CA PHE A 246 -12.89 -15.34 -0.29
C PHE A 246 -12.71 -16.17 -1.55
N VAL A 247 -12.79 -15.57 -2.74
CA VAL A 247 -12.64 -16.32 -4.00
C VAL A 247 -11.23 -16.87 -4.19
N PRO A 248 -10.14 -16.06 -4.06
CA PRO A 248 -8.79 -16.59 -4.13
C PRO A 248 -8.45 -17.51 -2.97
N ALA A 249 -8.95 -17.22 -1.74
CA ALA A 249 -8.75 -18.10 -0.61
C ALA A 249 -9.33 -19.50 -0.86
N ALA A 250 -10.52 -19.59 -1.46
CA ALA A 250 -11.09 -20.89 -1.85
C ALA A 250 -10.20 -21.62 -2.87
N PHE A 251 -9.65 -20.90 -3.86
CA PHE A 251 -8.73 -21.49 -4.83
C PHE A 251 -7.46 -22.04 -4.14
N PHE A 252 -6.78 -21.24 -3.32
CA PHE A 252 -5.58 -21.65 -2.58
C PHE A 252 -5.87 -22.82 -1.63
N PHE A 253 -7.02 -22.80 -0.96
CA PHE A 253 -7.47 -23.87 -0.07
C PHE A 253 -7.54 -25.22 -0.79
N PHE A 254 -8.14 -25.28 -1.97
CA PHE A 254 -8.30 -26.56 -2.68
C PHE A 254 -7.06 -26.97 -3.46
N ARG A 255 -6.22 -26.03 -3.91
CA ARG A 255 -5.09 -26.31 -4.80
C ARG A 255 -3.76 -26.44 -4.08
N ASP A 256 -3.32 -25.40 -3.39
CA ASP A 256 -1.96 -25.34 -2.86
C ASP A 256 -1.82 -25.96 -1.47
N PHE A 257 -2.83 -25.81 -0.64
CA PHE A 257 -2.76 -26.27 0.76
C PHE A 257 -3.54 -27.55 1.03
N ALA A 258 -3.87 -28.32 -0.02
CA ALA A 258 -4.67 -29.54 0.10
C ALA A 258 -4.11 -30.61 1.03
N GLY A 259 -2.76 -30.68 1.17
CA GLY A 259 -2.05 -31.62 2.04
C GLY A 259 -1.96 -31.21 3.51
N MET A 260 -2.40 -29.98 3.89
CA MET A 260 -2.31 -29.50 5.26
C MET A 260 -3.55 -29.88 6.10
N PRO A 261 -3.40 -29.96 7.45
CA PRO A 261 -4.54 -30.07 8.35
C PRO A 261 -5.56 -28.95 8.11
N VAL A 262 -6.86 -29.25 8.19
CA VAL A 262 -7.97 -28.34 7.81
C VAL A 262 -7.83 -26.96 8.49
N LYS A 263 -7.43 -26.91 9.77
CA LYS A 263 -7.23 -25.66 10.51
C LYS A 263 -6.14 -24.78 9.89
N GLU A 264 -4.95 -25.34 9.69
CA GLU A 264 -3.79 -24.63 9.11
C GLU A 264 -4.05 -24.26 7.67
N ARG A 265 -4.64 -25.17 6.90
CA ARG A 265 -5.08 -24.99 5.52
C ARG A 265 -6.00 -23.78 5.36
N THR A 266 -7.03 -23.65 6.24
CA THR A 266 -7.97 -22.53 6.22
C THR A 266 -7.29 -21.21 6.55
N LEU A 267 -6.46 -21.20 7.62
CA LEU A 267 -5.73 -20.00 8.03
C LEU A 267 -4.75 -19.55 6.94
N CYS A 268 -3.99 -20.48 6.37
CA CYS A 268 -3.01 -20.21 5.35
C CYS A 268 -3.65 -19.66 4.06
N ALA A 269 -4.72 -20.30 3.58
CA ALA A 269 -5.44 -19.89 2.38
C ALA A 269 -6.06 -18.49 2.52
N LEU A 270 -6.69 -18.21 3.66
CA LEU A 270 -7.24 -16.88 3.96
C LEU A 270 -6.12 -15.85 4.09
N PHE A 271 -5.02 -16.19 4.79
CA PHE A 271 -3.90 -15.30 5.00
C PHE A 271 -3.24 -14.90 3.67
N GLN A 272 -2.96 -15.85 2.78
CA GLN A 272 -2.36 -15.57 1.48
C GLN A 272 -3.27 -14.72 0.58
N SER A 273 -4.57 -14.89 0.67
CA SER A 273 -5.53 -14.02 -0.05
C SER A 273 -5.57 -12.60 0.53
N VAL A 274 -5.52 -12.45 1.85
CA VAL A 274 -5.55 -11.14 2.52
C VAL A 274 -4.24 -10.39 2.29
N THR A 275 -3.08 -11.07 2.40
CA THR A 275 -1.78 -10.43 2.33
C THR A 275 -1.44 -9.86 0.95
N THR A 276 -1.93 -10.47 -0.13
CA THR A 276 -1.77 -9.93 -1.50
C THR A 276 -2.38 -8.54 -1.67
N ARG A 277 -3.26 -8.12 -0.76
CA ARG A 277 -3.85 -6.78 -0.75
C ARG A 277 -2.97 -5.77 -0.02
N THR A 278 -1.72 -5.68 -0.48
CA THR A 278 -0.69 -4.72 -0.05
C THR A 278 -0.18 -4.90 1.37
N ALA A 279 -0.11 -6.13 1.90
CA ALA A 279 0.32 -6.34 3.29
C ALA A 279 1.72 -6.91 3.47
N GLY A 280 2.15 -7.84 2.60
CA GLY A 280 3.54 -8.31 2.52
C GLY A 280 3.95 -9.41 3.51
N PHE A 281 3.16 -9.70 4.53
CA PHE A 281 3.40 -10.85 5.41
C PHE A 281 3.06 -12.16 4.72
N ASN A 282 3.77 -13.23 5.02
CA ASN A 282 3.44 -14.56 4.56
C ASN A 282 3.49 -15.61 5.67
N THR A 283 2.65 -16.61 5.56
CA THR A 283 2.58 -17.78 6.46
C THR A 283 2.91 -19.08 5.74
N ALA A 284 3.19 -19.01 4.44
CA ALA A 284 3.59 -20.14 3.60
C ALA A 284 4.78 -19.76 2.74
N ASP A 285 5.53 -20.76 2.29
CA ASP A 285 6.54 -20.58 1.26
C ASP A 285 5.87 -20.34 -0.10
N LEU A 286 6.07 -19.14 -0.65
CA LEU A 286 5.47 -18.70 -1.90
C LEU A 286 6.13 -19.33 -3.12
N SER A 287 7.40 -19.72 -3.01
CA SER A 287 8.14 -20.37 -4.09
C SER A 287 7.63 -21.80 -4.35
N GLY A 288 7.10 -22.45 -3.31
CA GLY A 288 6.47 -23.77 -3.40
C GLY A 288 5.03 -23.76 -3.94
N MET A 289 4.40 -22.59 -4.14
CA MET A 289 3.05 -22.50 -4.69
C MET A 289 3.03 -22.77 -6.19
N THR A 290 1.89 -23.25 -6.69
CA THR A 290 1.74 -23.52 -8.14
C THR A 290 1.87 -22.26 -8.97
N GLY A 291 2.37 -22.35 -10.21
CA GLY A 291 2.49 -21.19 -11.11
C GLY A 291 1.14 -20.49 -11.37
N ALA A 292 0.01 -21.24 -11.35
CA ALA A 292 -1.32 -20.65 -11.44
C ALA A 292 -1.64 -19.76 -10.22
N SER A 293 -1.27 -20.21 -9.02
CA SER A 293 -1.44 -19.46 -7.78
C SER A 293 -0.58 -18.20 -7.75
N GLN A 294 0.68 -18.32 -8.19
CA GLN A 294 1.58 -17.16 -8.32
C GLN A 294 1.02 -16.13 -9.33
N ALA A 295 0.45 -16.57 -10.47
CA ALA A 295 -0.20 -15.70 -11.44
C ALA A 295 -1.44 -15.00 -10.85
N ILE A 296 -2.27 -15.72 -10.09
CA ILE A 296 -3.40 -15.12 -9.36
C ILE A 296 -2.89 -14.09 -8.35
N MET A 297 -1.82 -14.39 -7.61
CA MET A 297 -1.22 -13.44 -6.67
C MET A 297 -0.73 -12.18 -7.37
N ILE A 298 -0.08 -12.27 -8.53
CA ILE A 298 0.33 -11.11 -9.35
C ILE A 298 -0.88 -10.21 -9.65
N VAL A 299 -1.99 -10.80 -10.11
CA VAL A 299 -3.22 -10.02 -10.40
C VAL A 299 -3.78 -9.38 -9.13
N LEU A 300 -3.82 -10.11 -8.00
CA LEU A 300 -4.30 -9.58 -6.73
C LEU A 300 -3.40 -8.46 -6.19
N MET A 301 -2.06 -8.59 -6.32
CA MET A 301 -1.10 -7.56 -5.89
C MET A 301 -1.26 -6.26 -6.67
N MET A 302 -1.67 -6.31 -7.94
CA MET A 302 -2.00 -5.10 -8.70
C MET A 302 -3.27 -4.41 -8.19
N ILE A 303 -4.20 -5.14 -7.54
CA ILE A 303 -5.45 -4.61 -6.99
C ILE A 303 -5.22 -4.30 -5.50
N GLY A 304 -4.79 -3.08 -5.22
CA GLY A 304 -4.49 -2.61 -3.87
C GLY A 304 -5.73 -2.36 -3.01
N GLY A 305 -5.56 -1.54 -1.96
CA GLY A 305 -6.64 -1.20 -1.04
C GLY A 305 -7.56 -0.08 -1.53
N ALA A 306 -8.37 0.43 -0.61
CA ALA A 306 -9.31 1.51 -0.88
C ALA A 306 -8.62 2.88 -1.04
N PRO A 307 -9.23 3.84 -1.74
CA PRO A 307 -8.83 5.25 -1.68
C PRO A 307 -8.86 5.77 -0.24
N GLY A 308 -7.85 6.56 0.15
CA GLY A 308 -7.74 7.06 1.52
C GLY A 308 -7.58 5.94 2.56
N SER A 309 -6.75 4.94 2.27
CA SER A 309 -6.34 3.86 3.18
C SER A 309 -4.82 3.88 3.38
N THR A 310 -4.33 3.02 4.26
CA THR A 310 -2.89 2.79 4.46
C THR A 310 -2.25 2.09 3.26
N ALA A 311 -3.02 1.33 2.49
CA ALA A 311 -2.59 0.56 1.34
C ALA A 311 -2.23 1.41 0.11
N GLY A 312 -1.22 0.99 -0.66
CA GLY A 312 -0.84 1.61 -1.94
C GLY A 312 -1.48 0.94 -3.16
N GLY A 313 -0.76 0.91 -4.28
CA GLY A 313 -1.19 0.24 -5.50
C GLY A 313 -2.41 0.85 -6.20
N MET A 314 -2.88 0.18 -7.26
CA MET A 314 -4.13 0.54 -7.95
C MET A 314 -5.32 0.30 -7.01
N LYS A 315 -6.18 1.29 -6.86
CA LYS A 315 -7.27 1.21 -5.86
C LYS A 315 -8.36 0.20 -6.25
N ILE A 316 -8.89 -0.49 -5.24
CA ILE A 316 -9.96 -1.48 -5.42
C ILE A 316 -11.18 -0.90 -6.15
N THR A 317 -11.46 0.39 -5.98
CA THR A 317 -12.52 1.10 -6.70
C THR A 317 -12.26 1.19 -8.20
N THR A 318 -10.99 1.29 -8.61
CA THR A 318 -10.60 1.28 -10.05
C THR A 318 -10.97 -0.06 -10.68
N PHE A 319 -10.61 -1.17 -10.03
CA PHE A 319 -10.98 -2.51 -10.47
C PHE A 319 -12.52 -2.69 -10.53
N ALA A 320 -13.23 -2.28 -9.48
CA ALA A 320 -14.67 -2.38 -9.42
C ALA A 320 -15.38 -1.56 -10.50
N VAL A 321 -14.89 -0.37 -10.81
CA VAL A 321 -15.44 0.49 -11.89
C VAL A 321 -15.22 -0.15 -13.26
N LEU A 322 -14.02 -0.71 -13.51
CA LEU A 322 -13.71 -1.37 -14.78
C LEU A 322 -14.54 -2.64 -15.01
N THR A 323 -14.71 -3.46 -13.97
CA THR A 323 -15.56 -4.67 -14.03
C THR A 323 -17.03 -4.32 -14.22
N ALA A 324 -17.52 -3.26 -13.56
CA ALA A 324 -18.88 -2.77 -13.77
C ALA A 324 -19.10 -2.22 -15.20
N ASN A 325 -18.10 -1.51 -15.75
CA ASN A 325 -18.15 -1.02 -17.13
C ASN A 325 -18.17 -2.18 -18.12
N ALA A 326 -17.31 -3.17 -17.97
CA ALA A 326 -17.32 -4.37 -18.82
C ALA A 326 -18.69 -5.08 -18.77
N SER A 327 -19.25 -5.23 -17.57
CA SER A 327 -20.59 -5.82 -17.39
C SER A 327 -21.69 -4.97 -18.04
N ALA A 328 -21.61 -3.64 -18.00
CA ALA A 328 -22.56 -2.75 -18.66
C ALA A 328 -22.48 -2.90 -20.19
N THR A 329 -21.26 -2.94 -20.74
CA THR A 329 -21.00 -3.14 -22.18
C THR A 329 -21.56 -4.49 -22.67
N PHE A 330 -21.27 -5.60 -21.95
CA PHE A 330 -21.80 -6.92 -22.30
C PHE A 330 -23.34 -6.98 -22.25
N ARG A 331 -23.97 -6.15 -21.40
CA ARG A 331 -25.42 -6.02 -21.30
C ARG A 331 -26.01 -4.94 -22.20
N GLN A 332 -25.19 -4.33 -23.08
CA GLN A 332 -25.58 -3.26 -24.00
C GLN A 332 -26.26 -2.07 -23.30
N ARG A 333 -25.79 -1.72 -22.10
CA ARG A 333 -26.30 -0.57 -21.36
C ARG A 333 -25.50 0.67 -21.75
N GLU A 334 -26.16 1.80 -21.94
CA GLU A 334 -25.51 3.07 -22.24
C GLU A 334 -24.63 3.58 -21.11
N ASP A 335 -25.05 3.37 -19.88
CA ASP A 335 -24.38 3.89 -18.70
C ASP A 335 -23.88 2.78 -17.76
N THR A 336 -22.68 2.95 -17.21
CA THR A 336 -22.18 2.13 -16.12
C THR A 336 -22.88 2.51 -14.81
N GLN A 337 -23.54 1.56 -14.19
CA GLN A 337 -24.33 1.75 -12.97
C GLN A 337 -23.85 0.86 -11.84
N MET A 338 -23.75 1.40 -10.63
CA MET A 338 -23.43 0.67 -9.39
C MET A 338 -24.39 1.12 -8.28
N PHE A 339 -25.05 0.17 -7.61
CA PHE A 339 -25.99 0.45 -6.51
C PHE A 339 -27.05 1.51 -6.83
N GLY A 340 -27.62 1.47 -8.06
CA GLY A 340 -28.64 2.41 -8.49
C GLY A 340 -28.14 3.82 -8.78
N ARG A 341 -26.83 4.00 -8.93
CA ARG A 341 -26.20 5.29 -9.29
C ARG A 341 -25.32 5.14 -10.52
N ARG A 342 -25.29 6.18 -11.37
CA ARG A 342 -24.47 6.24 -12.57
C ARG A 342 -23.02 6.64 -12.23
N VAL A 343 -22.06 6.00 -12.88
CA VAL A 343 -20.64 6.35 -12.83
C VAL A 343 -20.31 7.28 -13.99
N GLY A 344 -19.62 8.40 -13.70
CA GLY A 344 -19.27 9.39 -14.71
C GLY A 344 -18.21 8.88 -15.70
N GLN A 345 -18.27 9.34 -16.95
CA GLN A 345 -17.32 8.95 -18.01
C GLN A 345 -15.86 9.34 -17.71
N GLU A 346 -15.64 10.42 -16.97
CA GLU A 346 -14.31 10.83 -16.52
C GLU A 346 -13.68 9.80 -15.57
N VAL A 347 -14.49 9.20 -14.68
CA VAL A 347 -14.03 8.15 -13.76
C VAL A 347 -13.60 6.91 -14.55
N LEU A 348 -14.32 6.55 -15.61
CA LEU A 348 -13.97 5.43 -16.49
C LEU A 348 -12.65 5.67 -17.22
N LYS A 349 -12.46 6.87 -17.81
CA LYS A 349 -11.19 7.25 -18.47
C LYS A 349 -10.02 7.14 -17.51
N ASN A 350 -10.16 7.71 -16.31
CA ASN A 350 -9.11 7.65 -15.28
C ASN A 350 -8.82 6.22 -14.86
N ALA A 351 -9.86 5.39 -14.66
CA ALA A 351 -9.70 3.99 -14.28
C ALA A 351 -8.95 3.18 -15.34
N SER A 352 -9.29 3.36 -16.63
CA SER A 352 -8.62 2.70 -17.74
C SER A 352 -7.16 3.14 -17.88
N THR A 353 -6.89 4.44 -17.73
CA THR A 353 -5.53 5.00 -17.77
C THR A 353 -4.67 4.43 -16.64
N ILE A 354 -5.20 4.34 -15.42
CA ILE A 354 -4.49 3.75 -14.28
C ILE A 354 -4.15 2.29 -14.57
N LEU A 355 -5.10 1.48 -15.03
CA LEU A 355 -4.85 0.07 -15.33
C LEU A 355 -3.75 -0.09 -16.38
N MET A 356 -3.83 0.63 -17.50
CA MET A 356 -2.82 0.58 -18.57
C MET A 356 -1.43 0.99 -18.06
N MET A 357 -1.35 2.02 -17.23
CA MET A 357 -0.09 2.47 -16.65
C MET A 357 0.51 1.40 -15.72
N TYR A 358 -0.29 0.79 -14.84
CA TYR A 358 0.20 -0.26 -13.95
C TYR A 358 0.66 -1.50 -14.71
N LEU A 359 -0.10 -1.94 -15.72
CA LEU A 359 0.30 -3.04 -16.60
C LEU A 359 1.62 -2.73 -17.30
N PHE A 360 1.77 -1.53 -17.88
CA PHE A 360 3.00 -1.11 -18.53
C PHE A 360 4.19 -1.13 -17.56
N LEU A 361 4.04 -0.59 -16.34
CA LEU A 361 5.10 -0.54 -15.34
C LEU A 361 5.54 -1.95 -14.89
N VAL A 362 4.58 -2.86 -14.66
CA VAL A 362 4.88 -4.24 -14.27
C VAL A 362 5.62 -4.97 -15.39
N LEU A 363 5.11 -4.92 -16.60
CA LEU A 363 5.69 -5.62 -17.76
C LEU A 363 7.08 -5.08 -18.10
N MET A 364 7.21 -3.76 -18.25
CA MET A 364 8.50 -3.14 -18.60
C MET A 364 9.53 -3.32 -17.49
N GLY A 365 9.14 -3.11 -16.23
CA GLY A 365 10.03 -3.35 -15.10
C GLY A 365 10.49 -4.80 -15.02
N GLY A 366 9.55 -5.75 -15.15
CA GLY A 366 9.87 -7.19 -15.13
C GLY A 366 10.79 -7.61 -16.28
N MET A 367 10.54 -7.13 -17.49
CA MET A 367 11.41 -7.41 -18.65
C MET A 367 12.84 -6.88 -18.43
N VAL A 368 12.98 -5.64 -17.98
CA VAL A 368 14.31 -5.04 -17.76
C VAL A 368 15.08 -5.79 -16.67
N ILE A 369 14.41 -6.14 -15.55
CA ILE A 369 15.04 -6.92 -14.47
C ILE A 369 15.42 -8.32 -14.96
N SER A 370 14.54 -8.99 -15.70
CA SER A 370 14.81 -10.33 -16.24
C SER A 370 16.04 -10.34 -17.14
N VAL A 371 16.21 -9.34 -18.01
CA VAL A 371 17.38 -9.20 -18.87
C VAL A 371 18.63 -8.83 -18.08
N ALA A 372 18.52 -7.90 -17.13
CA ALA A 372 19.66 -7.43 -16.35
C ALA A 372 20.25 -8.48 -15.41
N GLU A 373 19.39 -9.31 -14.81
CA GLU A 373 19.77 -10.30 -13.81
C GLU A 373 19.80 -11.75 -14.36
N ASN A 374 19.38 -11.95 -15.62
CA ASN A 374 19.24 -13.28 -16.23
C ASN A 374 18.34 -14.22 -15.41
N LEU A 375 17.23 -13.70 -14.88
CA LEU A 375 16.26 -14.43 -14.07
C LEU A 375 14.99 -14.77 -14.86
N PRO A 376 14.21 -15.80 -14.43
CA PRO A 376 12.91 -16.12 -15.03
C PRO A 376 11.95 -14.94 -15.00
N ILE A 377 11.30 -14.67 -16.12
CA ILE A 377 10.38 -13.53 -16.25
C ILE A 377 9.22 -13.59 -15.23
N SER A 378 8.76 -14.80 -14.86
CA SER A 378 7.69 -14.99 -13.86
C SER A 378 8.07 -14.43 -12.49
N GLU A 379 9.30 -14.67 -12.04
CA GLU A 379 9.81 -14.17 -10.76
C GLU A 379 9.97 -12.65 -10.81
N CYS A 380 10.48 -12.11 -11.92
CA CYS A 380 10.63 -10.67 -12.13
C CYS A 380 9.28 -9.95 -12.21
N LEU A 381 8.26 -10.54 -12.83
CA LEU A 381 6.90 -10.00 -12.84
C LEU A 381 6.25 -10.04 -11.47
N PHE A 382 6.49 -11.09 -10.68
CA PHE A 382 6.01 -11.18 -9.31
C PHE A 382 6.60 -10.05 -8.46
N GLU A 383 7.91 -9.81 -8.57
CA GLU A 383 8.62 -8.77 -7.84
C GLU A 383 8.18 -7.36 -8.23
N THR A 384 8.03 -7.10 -9.54
CA THR A 384 7.59 -5.78 -10.02
C THR A 384 6.13 -5.50 -9.72
N ALA A 385 5.26 -6.52 -9.77
CA ALA A 385 3.87 -6.40 -9.33
C ALA A 385 3.79 -6.12 -7.82
N SER A 386 4.61 -6.81 -7.03
CA SER A 386 4.74 -6.55 -5.60
C SER A 386 5.23 -5.14 -5.30
N ALA A 387 6.24 -4.65 -6.03
CA ALA A 387 6.79 -3.32 -5.84
C ALA A 387 5.79 -2.21 -6.22
N VAL A 388 5.19 -2.26 -7.43
CA VAL A 388 4.24 -1.23 -7.87
C VAL A 388 2.90 -1.31 -7.12
N GLY A 389 2.50 -2.53 -6.72
CA GLY A 389 1.36 -2.76 -5.85
C GLY A 389 1.62 -2.33 -4.40
N THR A 390 2.88 -2.06 -4.04
CA THR A 390 3.34 -1.83 -2.66
C THR A 390 2.91 -2.95 -1.72
N VAL A 391 3.18 -4.21 -2.09
CA VAL A 391 2.71 -5.40 -1.38
C VAL A 391 3.76 -5.99 -0.46
N GLY A 392 5.00 -6.17 -0.95
CA GLY A 392 6.10 -6.69 -0.17
C GLY A 392 6.31 -8.20 -0.23
N LEU A 393 5.46 -8.94 -0.94
CA LEU A 393 5.67 -10.35 -1.18
C LEU A 393 6.79 -10.55 -2.21
N THR A 394 7.63 -11.55 -2.02
CA THR A 394 8.75 -11.91 -2.90
C THR A 394 8.85 -13.42 -3.03
N LEU A 395 9.38 -13.87 -4.15
CA LEU A 395 9.80 -15.26 -4.35
C LEU A 395 11.26 -15.48 -3.90
N GLY A 396 11.86 -14.53 -3.16
CA GLY A 396 13.20 -14.62 -2.58
C GLY A 396 14.30 -13.96 -3.39
N ILE A 397 14.01 -13.32 -4.52
CA ILE A 397 15.04 -12.72 -5.39
C ILE A 397 15.51 -11.33 -4.92
N THR A 398 14.71 -10.58 -4.15
CA THR A 398 14.99 -9.18 -3.76
C THR A 398 16.40 -8.94 -3.19
N PRO A 399 16.92 -9.73 -2.23
CA PRO A 399 18.24 -9.49 -1.64
C PRO A 399 19.38 -9.62 -2.65
N GLN A 400 19.23 -10.49 -3.66
CA GLN A 400 20.26 -10.86 -4.63
C GLN A 400 20.34 -9.90 -5.82
N LEU A 401 19.32 -9.06 -6.02
CA LEU A 401 19.22 -8.13 -7.17
C LEU A 401 20.38 -7.12 -7.18
N GLY A 402 20.84 -6.76 -8.37
CA GLY A 402 21.84 -5.72 -8.61
C GLY A 402 21.32 -4.31 -8.35
N VAL A 403 22.23 -3.34 -8.45
CA VAL A 403 21.90 -1.91 -8.17
C VAL A 403 20.84 -1.37 -9.13
N LEU A 404 20.91 -1.74 -10.43
CA LEU A 404 19.94 -1.31 -11.42
C LEU A 404 18.53 -1.81 -11.10
N SER A 405 18.39 -3.08 -10.80
CA SER A 405 17.12 -3.72 -10.47
C SER A 405 16.52 -3.17 -9.17
N LYS A 406 17.36 -2.95 -8.15
CA LYS A 406 16.96 -2.26 -6.92
C LYS A 406 16.48 -0.83 -7.20
N GLY A 407 17.14 -0.10 -8.09
CA GLY A 407 16.73 1.24 -8.52
C GLY A 407 15.35 1.24 -9.21
N ILE A 408 15.08 0.25 -10.07
CA ILE A 408 13.76 0.07 -10.71
C ILE A 408 12.69 -0.21 -9.65
N LEU A 409 12.95 -1.12 -8.71
CA LEU A 409 12.00 -1.42 -7.64
C LEU A 409 11.73 -0.21 -6.74
N ILE A 410 12.75 0.59 -6.39
CA ILE A 410 12.60 1.86 -5.66
C ILE A 410 11.63 2.80 -6.41
N ALA A 411 11.83 2.98 -7.71
CA ALA A 411 10.96 3.81 -8.53
C ALA A 411 9.52 3.28 -8.58
N LEU A 412 9.34 1.95 -8.74
CA LEU A 412 8.03 1.31 -8.76
C LEU A 412 7.30 1.43 -7.42
N MET A 413 7.98 1.22 -6.28
CA MET A 413 7.41 1.40 -4.95
C MET A 413 6.95 2.84 -4.72
N PHE A 414 7.77 3.80 -5.13
CA PHE A 414 7.44 5.22 -5.03
C PHE A 414 6.22 5.60 -5.88
N LEU A 415 6.17 5.14 -7.15
CA LEU A 415 5.06 5.33 -8.07
C LEU A 415 3.76 4.70 -7.53
N GLY A 416 3.84 3.49 -7.00
CA GLY A 416 2.73 2.78 -6.40
C GLY A 416 2.15 3.48 -5.17
N ARG A 417 3.01 4.09 -4.34
CA ARG A 417 2.59 4.79 -3.12
C ARG A 417 1.98 6.16 -3.38
N VAL A 418 2.66 6.98 -4.16
CA VAL A 418 2.21 8.35 -4.46
C VAL A 418 0.96 8.34 -5.34
N GLY A 419 0.80 7.30 -6.15
CA GLY A 419 -0.28 7.15 -7.12
C GLY A 419 0.10 7.72 -8.49
N GLY A 420 -0.06 6.91 -9.54
CA GLY A 420 0.44 7.27 -10.87
C GLY A 420 -0.20 8.51 -11.46
N LEU A 421 -1.52 8.72 -11.27
CA LEU A 421 -2.17 9.95 -11.75
C LEU A 421 -1.66 11.20 -11.03
N THR A 422 -1.31 11.11 -9.75
CA THR A 422 -0.72 12.22 -8.98
C THR A 422 0.58 12.69 -9.61
N LEU A 423 1.44 11.74 -10.03
CA LEU A 423 2.70 12.04 -10.71
C LEU A 423 2.48 12.63 -12.10
N VAL A 424 1.55 12.06 -12.87
CA VAL A 424 1.21 12.58 -14.22
C VAL A 424 0.69 14.02 -14.12
N TYR A 425 -0.21 14.32 -13.17
CA TYR A 425 -0.74 15.66 -12.97
C TYR A 425 0.30 16.66 -12.43
N ALA A 426 1.28 16.20 -11.66
CA ALA A 426 2.38 17.05 -11.22
C ALA A 426 3.37 17.35 -12.36
N ALA A 427 3.65 16.36 -13.22
CA ALA A 427 4.58 16.50 -14.35
C ALA A 427 3.98 17.25 -15.54
N MET A 428 2.68 17.12 -15.77
CA MET A 428 1.97 17.74 -16.88
C MET A 428 0.92 18.73 -16.34
N PRO A 429 1.30 20.00 -16.10
CA PRO A 429 0.33 21.03 -15.73
C PRO A 429 -0.75 21.11 -16.81
N GLY A 430 -2.00 20.93 -16.40
CA GLY A 430 -3.13 20.82 -17.30
C GLY A 430 -3.18 21.95 -18.33
N ARG A 431 -3.16 21.62 -19.61
CA ARG A 431 -3.51 22.59 -20.65
C ARG A 431 -4.91 23.11 -20.34
N LYS A 432 -5.06 24.42 -20.32
CA LYS A 432 -6.40 25.05 -20.27
C LYS A 432 -7.26 24.38 -21.34
N SER A 433 -8.43 23.91 -20.95
CA SER A 433 -9.41 23.32 -21.87
C SER A 433 -9.52 24.20 -23.11
N ALA A 434 -9.23 23.65 -24.26
CA ALA A 434 -9.46 24.34 -25.52
C ALA A 434 -10.97 24.61 -25.63
N HIS A 435 -11.34 25.86 -25.95
CA HIS A 435 -12.75 26.24 -26.08
C HIS A 435 -13.47 25.55 -27.25
N ALA A 436 -12.71 24.91 -28.16
CA ALA A 436 -13.24 24.17 -29.30
C ALA A 436 -12.86 22.68 -29.20
N LYS A 437 -13.82 21.79 -29.46
CA LYS A 437 -13.59 20.36 -29.61
C LYS A 437 -13.10 20.07 -31.03
N MET A 438 -12.17 19.12 -31.17
CA MET A 438 -11.76 18.60 -32.49
C MET A 438 -12.95 17.89 -33.17
N PRO A 439 -13.00 17.86 -34.51
CA PRO A 439 -14.01 17.08 -35.25
C PRO A 439 -14.02 15.63 -34.80
N LEU A 440 -15.22 15.04 -34.75
CA LEU A 440 -15.39 13.64 -34.40
C LEU A 440 -15.17 12.76 -35.62
N GLU A 441 -14.22 11.83 -35.57
CA GLU A 441 -14.02 10.78 -36.54
C GLU A 441 -14.22 9.41 -35.88
N LYS A 442 -14.83 8.47 -36.60
CA LYS A 442 -15.13 7.14 -36.05
C LYS A 442 -13.93 6.21 -36.24
N ILE A 443 -13.49 5.58 -35.18
CA ILE A 443 -12.51 4.49 -35.17
C ILE A 443 -13.22 3.23 -34.72
N ASN A 444 -13.10 2.15 -35.47
CA ASN A 444 -13.64 0.85 -35.09
C ASN A 444 -12.72 0.20 -34.01
N VAL A 445 -13.30 -0.19 -32.92
CA VAL A 445 -12.65 -0.97 -31.86
C VAL A 445 -13.36 -2.32 -31.80
N GLY A 446 -12.63 -3.40 -32.17
CA GLY A 446 -12.95 -4.81 -31.96
C GLY A 446 -14.36 -5.29 -32.16
#